data_90235fa25cae4fc19beb93984603bb43
#
_entry.id   90235fa25cae4fc19beb93984603bb43
#
_cell.length_a   1.000
_cell.length_b   1.000
_cell.length_c   1.000
_cell.angle_alpha   90.00
_cell.angle_beta   90.00
_cell.angle_gamma   90.00
#
_symmetry.space_group_name_H-M   'P 1'
#
loop_
_entity.id
_entity.type
_entity.pdbx_description
1 polymer ?
#
loop_
_entity_poly.entity_id
_entity_poly.type
_entity_poly.pdbx_seq_one_letter_code
_entity_poly.pdbx_strand_id
1 'polypeptide(L)'
;MRRDAILTWGAIVVLGAISAGLGWWLGQRALMPAEQPPPPGLVVVEPGQPLPPMALPYLSEAGERRLDGPGRPRLINYWASWCGPCRKEMPILDAFAAEQGGNGIQVLGVALDTADEAQAFLREVPVSFETLIEAPGPGDSSVALGNRRNILPFTALVDGEGRLVKTRYGEFPSLEALNEWVRSPAE
;
A
#
# COMPACT_ATOMS: atom_id res chain seq x y z
N MET A 1 47.71 4.17 31.83
CA MET A 1 47.76 3.11 30.81
C MET A 1 46.43 2.31 30.64
N ARG A 2 45.68 1.89 31.70
CA ARG A 2 44.41 1.15 31.50
C ARG A 2 43.22 2.02 31.08
N ARG A 3 43.16 3.28 31.50
CA ARG A 3 42.05 4.20 31.20
C ARG A 3 42.00 4.61 29.71
N ASP A 4 43.17 4.84 29.12
CA ASP A 4 43.32 5.25 27.73
C ASP A 4 42.94 4.12 26.78
N ALA A 5 43.24 2.85 27.14
CA ALA A 5 42.84 1.67 26.38
C ALA A 5 41.30 1.47 26.37
N ILE A 6 40.62 1.72 27.50
CA ILE A 6 39.16 1.61 27.60
C ILE A 6 38.49 2.68 26.74
N LEU A 7 38.99 3.90 26.74
CA LEU A 7 38.47 5.00 25.91
C LEU A 7 38.66 4.73 24.42
N THR A 8 39.81 4.19 24.01
CA THR A 8 40.05 3.84 22.60
C THR A 8 39.17 2.69 22.11
N TRP A 9 38.99 1.62 22.91
CA TRP A 9 38.10 0.52 22.57
C TRP A 9 36.61 0.97 22.51
N GLY A 10 36.19 1.83 23.44
CA GLY A 10 34.86 2.43 23.43
C GLY A 10 34.60 3.24 22.16
N ALA A 11 35.54 4.06 21.74
CA ALA A 11 35.44 4.84 20.51
C ALA A 11 35.36 3.97 19.25
N ILE A 12 36.14 2.87 19.18
CA ILE A 12 36.10 1.93 18.04
C ILE A 12 34.73 1.23 17.95
N VAL A 13 34.17 0.79 19.08
CA VAL A 13 32.85 0.12 19.09
C VAL A 13 31.74 1.09 18.67
N VAL A 14 31.77 2.33 19.15
CA VAL A 14 30.76 3.36 18.77
C VAL A 14 30.85 3.70 17.28
N LEU A 15 32.08 3.90 16.75
CA LEU A 15 32.27 4.15 15.32
C LEU A 15 31.83 2.96 14.46
N GLY A 16 32.10 1.74 14.91
CA GLY A 16 31.64 0.53 14.24
C GLY A 16 30.12 0.43 14.19
N ALA A 17 29.43 0.72 15.30
CA ALA A 17 27.97 0.72 15.36
C ALA A 17 27.34 1.80 14.48
N ILE A 18 27.91 3.01 14.46
CA ILE A 18 27.46 4.11 13.59
C ILE A 18 27.65 3.74 12.11
N SER A 19 28.80 3.17 11.75
CA SER A 19 29.08 2.76 10.37
C SER A 19 28.17 1.64 9.91
N ALA A 20 27.89 0.66 10.77
CA ALA A 20 26.95 -0.42 10.49
C ALA A 20 25.50 0.09 10.35
N GLY A 21 25.08 1.00 11.24
CA GLY A 21 23.75 1.63 11.16
C GLY A 21 23.58 2.48 9.91
N LEU A 22 24.59 3.26 9.56
CA LEU A 22 24.59 4.09 8.35
C LEU A 22 24.61 3.20 7.07
N GLY A 23 25.44 2.16 7.06
CA GLY A 23 25.50 1.20 5.96
C GLY A 23 24.19 0.45 5.76
N TRP A 24 23.53 0.03 6.84
CA TRP A 24 22.20 -0.55 6.81
C TRP A 24 21.16 0.41 6.24
N TRP A 25 21.13 1.65 6.73
CA TRP A 25 20.16 2.67 6.30
C TRP A 25 20.35 3.08 4.82
N LEU A 26 21.61 3.25 4.38
CA LEU A 26 21.94 3.52 2.97
C LEU A 26 21.60 2.32 2.09
N GLY A 27 21.85 1.09 2.55
CA GLY A 27 21.52 -0.13 1.84
C GLY A 27 20.02 -0.29 1.61
N GLN A 28 19.19 -0.01 2.62
CA GLN A 28 17.74 -0.04 2.48
C GLN A 28 17.23 0.97 1.45
N ARG A 29 17.80 2.19 1.42
CA ARG A 29 17.43 3.20 0.42
C ARG A 29 17.88 2.83 -1.00
N ALA A 30 19.04 2.22 -1.14
CA ALA A 30 19.57 1.80 -2.44
C ALA A 30 18.81 0.61 -3.05
N LEU A 31 18.13 -0.20 -2.23
CA LEU A 31 17.33 -1.35 -2.67
C LEU A 31 15.89 -0.99 -3.03
N MET A 32 15.43 0.22 -2.69
CA MET A 32 14.09 0.66 -3.11
C MET A 32 14.09 0.99 -4.61
N PRO A 33 13.12 0.45 -5.38
CA PRO A 33 12.97 0.85 -6.78
C PRO A 33 12.84 2.37 -6.91
N ALA A 34 13.54 2.93 -7.91
CA ALA A 34 13.42 4.35 -8.21
C ALA A 34 11.98 4.68 -8.65
N GLU A 35 11.53 5.87 -8.27
CA GLU A 35 10.25 6.37 -8.76
C GLU A 35 10.31 6.58 -10.28
N GLN A 36 9.31 6.06 -10.97
CA GLN A 36 9.18 6.25 -12.39
C GLN A 36 8.35 7.52 -12.69
N PRO A 37 8.70 8.29 -13.71
CA PRO A 37 7.84 9.37 -14.14
C PRO A 37 6.51 8.79 -14.64
N PRO A 38 5.38 9.41 -14.30
CA PRO A 38 4.09 8.96 -14.81
C PRO A 38 4.04 9.07 -16.32
N PRO A 39 3.26 8.24 -17.01
CA PRO A 39 3.05 8.37 -18.45
C PRO A 39 2.53 9.76 -18.80
N PRO A 40 2.83 10.27 -20.01
CA PRO A 40 2.30 11.55 -20.47
C PRO A 40 0.77 11.59 -20.39
N GLY A 41 0.23 12.61 -19.71
CA GLY A 41 -1.22 12.80 -19.54
C GLY A 41 -1.83 12.13 -18.31
N LEU A 42 -1.09 11.28 -17.58
CA LEU A 42 -1.56 10.74 -16.29
C LEU A 42 -1.32 11.79 -15.19
N VAL A 43 -2.38 12.13 -14.49
CA VAL A 43 -2.31 13.01 -13.31
C VAL A 43 -2.11 12.12 -12.07
N VAL A 44 -1.00 12.33 -11.36
CA VAL A 44 -0.78 11.71 -10.06
C VAL A 44 -1.41 12.59 -8.99
N VAL A 45 -2.26 11.98 -8.18
CA VAL A 45 -3.00 12.67 -7.10
C VAL A 45 -2.11 12.81 -5.87
N GLU A 46 -2.05 14.02 -5.34
CA GLU A 46 -1.35 14.30 -4.08
C GLU A 46 -2.35 14.25 -2.90
N PRO A 47 -1.89 13.98 -1.67
CA PRO A 47 -2.74 14.02 -0.49
C PRO A 47 -3.53 15.35 -0.38
N GLY A 48 -4.81 15.25 -0.04
CA GLY A 48 -5.76 16.36 0.01
C GLY A 48 -6.46 16.67 -1.32
N GLN A 49 -6.02 16.12 -2.44
CA GLN A 49 -6.65 16.34 -3.74
C GLN A 49 -7.76 15.33 -4.03
N PRO A 50 -8.82 15.73 -4.76
CA PRO A 50 -9.85 14.80 -5.20
C PRO A 50 -9.30 13.80 -6.21
N LEU A 51 -9.79 12.55 -6.15
CA LEU A 51 -9.49 11.55 -7.16
C LEU A 51 -10.08 12.00 -8.52
N PRO A 52 -9.36 11.78 -9.64
CA PRO A 52 -9.94 11.95 -10.97
C PRO A 52 -11.07 10.94 -11.19
N PRO A 53 -11.95 11.16 -12.16
CA PRO A 53 -12.95 10.17 -12.54
C PRO A 53 -12.29 8.82 -12.80
N MET A 54 -12.66 7.82 -11.99
CA MET A 54 -12.02 6.51 -11.95
C MET A 54 -13.06 5.45 -11.61
N ALA A 55 -13.25 4.49 -12.51
CA ALA A 55 -14.12 3.33 -12.30
C ALA A 55 -13.41 2.07 -12.77
N LEU A 56 -13.50 1.01 -11.98
CA LEU A 56 -12.86 -0.27 -12.26
C LEU A 56 -13.91 -1.37 -12.28
N PRO A 57 -13.79 -2.36 -13.19
CA PRO A 57 -14.70 -3.49 -13.25
C PRO A 57 -14.59 -4.36 -12.00
N TYR A 58 -15.72 -4.96 -11.60
CA TYR A 58 -15.74 -6.01 -10.59
C TYR A 58 -15.03 -7.26 -11.09
N LEU A 59 -14.32 -7.95 -10.19
CA LEU A 59 -13.61 -9.19 -10.54
C LEU A 59 -14.59 -10.36 -10.77
N SER A 60 -15.70 -10.42 -10.02
CA SER A 60 -16.57 -11.61 -9.97
C SER A 60 -17.94 -11.39 -10.57
N GLU A 61 -18.31 -10.16 -10.93
CA GLU A 61 -19.64 -9.84 -11.46
C GLU A 61 -19.57 -8.76 -12.55
N ALA A 62 -20.67 -8.58 -13.27
CA ALA A 62 -20.77 -7.53 -14.28
C ALA A 62 -20.94 -6.16 -13.61
N GLY A 63 -20.35 -5.12 -14.21
CA GLY A 63 -20.44 -3.75 -13.72
C GLY A 63 -19.10 -3.18 -13.30
N GLU A 64 -19.14 -1.94 -12.86
CA GLU A 64 -17.95 -1.17 -12.44
C GLU A 64 -18.21 -0.49 -11.11
N ARG A 65 -17.13 -0.33 -10.35
CA ARG A 65 -17.11 0.44 -9.11
C ARG A 65 -16.39 1.77 -9.33
N ARG A 66 -17.04 2.87 -9.02
CA ARG A 66 -16.38 4.18 -8.96
C ARG A 66 -15.51 4.28 -7.71
N LEU A 67 -14.28 4.71 -7.89
CA LEU A 67 -13.32 4.96 -6.80
C LEU A 67 -13.28 6.43 -6.39
N ASP A 68 -13.74 7.33 -7.25
CA ASP A 68 -13.85 8.77 -7.04
C ASP A 68 -15.24 9.15 -6.47
N GLY A 69 -15.38 10.42 -6.10
CA GLY A 69 -16.64 11.00 -5.64
C GLY A 69 -16.98 10.75 -4.17
N PRO A 70 -18.05 11.40 -3.68
CA PRO A 70 -18.46 11.32 -2.28
C PRO A 70 -19.07 9.96 -1.94
N GLY A 71 -18.96 9.58 -0.67
CA GLY A 71 -19.49 8.32 -0.15
C GLY A 71 -18.84 7.91 1.17
N ARG A 72 -18.80 6.63 1.46
CA ARG A 72 -18.03 6.12 2.60
C ARG A 72 -16.53 6.34 2.34
N PRO A 73 -15.71 6.61 3.38
CA PRO A 73 -14.26 6.54 3.23
C PRO A 73 -13.84 5.16 2.71
N ARG A 74 -12.79 5.11 1.90
CA ARG A 74 -12.35 3.89 1.22
C ARG A 74 -10.89 3.60 1.53
N LEU A 75 -10.60 2.34 1.84
CA LEU A 75 -9.27 1.78 1.88
C LEU A 75 -9.09 0.98 0.58
N ILE A 76 -8.35 1.52 -0.36
CA ILE A 76 -8.10 0.88 -1.66
C ILE A 76 -6.75 0.18 -1.58
N ASN A 77 -6.75 -1.15 -1.64
CA ASN A 77 -5.55 -1.97 -1.59
C ASN A 77 -5.28 -2.60 -2.96
N TYR A 78 -4.11 -2.35 -3.52
CA TYR A 78 -3.64 -2.93 -4.78
C TYR A 78 -2.77 -4.16 -4.50
N TRP A 79 -3.11 -5.26 -5.15
CA TRP A 79 -2.49 -6.57 -4.95
C TRP A 79 -2.36 -7.36 -6.27
N ALA A 80 -1.65 -8.48 -6.25
CA ALA A 80 -1.60 -9.43 -7.36
C ALA A 80 -1.42 -10.86 -6.84
N SER A 81 -1.80 -11.87 -7.62
CA SER A 81 -1.71 -13.29 -7.26
C SER A 81 -0.28 -13.76 -6.99
N TRP A 82 0.68 -13.23 -7.72
CA TRP A 82 2.11 -13.52 -7.60
C TRP A 82 2.80 -12.76 -6.44
N CYS A 83 2.10 -11.85 -5.77
CA CYS A 83 2.64 -11.02 -4.70
C CYS A 83 2.60 -11.74 -3.35
N GLY A 84 3.74 -12.28 -2.90
CA GLY A 84 3.83 -12.99 -1.62
C GLY A 84 3.43 -12.15 -0.39
N PRO A 85 3.90 -10.90 -0.23
CA PRO A 85 3.45 -10.00 0.83
C PRO A 85 1.94 -9.73 0.81
N CYS A 86 1.33 -9.58 -0.39
CA CYS A 86 -0.11 -9.38 -0.51
C CYS A 86 -0.91 -10.54 0.08
N ARG A 87 -0.45 -11.79 -0.15
CA ARG A 87 -1.08 -13.00 0.41
C ARG A 87 -1.16 -12.97 1.94
N LYS A 88 -0.15 -12.42 2.60
CA LYS A 88 -0.11 -12.32 4.07
C LYS A 88 -1.02 -11.22 4.60
N GLU A 89 -1.19 -10.14 3.82
CA GLU A 89 -1.98 -8.98 4.20
C GLU A 89 -3.49 -9.20 4.04
N MET A 90 -3.93 -10.02 3.06
CA MET A 90 -5.36 -10.23 2.76
C MET A 90 -6.21 -10.60 3.98
N PRO A 91 -5.81 -11.53 4.87
CA PRO A 91 -6.59 -11.85 6.07
C PRO A 91 -6.67 -10.67 7.06
N ILE A 92 -5.67 -9.79 7.09
CA ILE A 92 -5.65 -8.59 7.94
C ILE A 92 -6.65 -7.56 7.41
N LEU A 93 -6.68 -7.36 6.10
CA LEU A 93 -7.64 -6.49 5.42
C LEU A 93 -9.07 -6.99 5.60
N ASP A 94 -9.28 -8.30 5.54
CA ASP A 94 -10.59 -8.92 5.73
C ASP A 94 -11.10 -8.75 7.16
N ALA A 95 -10.23 -8.97 8.15
CA ALA A 95 -10.54 -8.69 9.55
C ALA A 95 -10.86 -7.20 9.78
N PHE A 96 -10.09 -6.30 9.19
CA PHE A 96 -10.35 -4.86 9.24
C PHE A 96 -11.71 -4.52 8.62
N ALA A 97 -12.03 -5.08 7.44
CA ALA A 97 -13.31 -4.86 6.77
C ALA A 97 -14.50 -5.30 7.65
N ALA A 98 -14.36 -6.43 8.34
CA ALA A 98 -15.37 -6.94 9.27
C ALA A 98 -15.60 -6.00 10.46
N GLU A 99 -14.54 -5.39 11.02
CA GLU A 99 -14.65 -4.41 12.10
C GLU A 99 -15.36 -3.11 11.68
N GLN A 100 -15.25 -2.70 10.41
CA GLN A 100 -15.82 -1.44 9.92
C GLN A 100 -17.34 -1.46 9.80
N GLY A 101 -17.96 -2.60 9.65
CA GLY A 101 -19.42 -2.73 9.46
C GLY A 101 -19.97 -1.90 8.30
N GLY A 102 -21.25 -1.55 8.38
CA GLY A 102 -21.95 -0.84 7.30
C GLY A 102 -21.59 0.63 7.11
N ASN A 103 -21.08 1.31 8.13
CA ASN A 103 -20.89 2.77 8.16
C ASN A 103 -19.43 3.23 8.27
N GLY A 104 -18.50 2.32 8.51
CA GLY A 104 -17.08 2.61 8.60
C GLY A 104 -16.38 2.71 7.24
N ILE A 105 -15.07 2.53 7.24
CA ILE A 105 -14.24 2.56 6.02
C ILE A 105 -14.54 1.32 5.18
N GLN A 106 -14.82 1.52 3.92
CA GLN A 106 -15.02 0.43 2.95
C GLN A 106 -13.67 -0.05 2.43
N VAL A 107 -13.38 -1.33 2.56
CA VAL A 107 -12.20 -1.95 1.94
C VAL A 107 -12.54 -2.34 0.51
N LEU A 108 -11.66 -1.97 -0.43
CA LEU A 108 -11.72 -2.33 -1.84
C LEU A 108 -10.38 -2.95 -2.24
N GLY A 109 -10.37 -4.18 -2.70
CA GLY A 109 -9.19 -4.82 -3.26
C GLY A 109 -9.13 -4.64 -4.76
N VAL A 110 -8.05 -4.12 -5.31
CA VAL A 110 -7.84 -4.01 -6.76
C VAL A 110 -6.74 -5.00 -7.16
N ALA A 111 -7.11 -6.01 -7.93
CA ALA A 111 -6.17 -6.96 -8.49
C ALA A 111 -5.50 -6.35 -9.72
N LEU A 112 -4.19 -6.17 -9.69
CA LEU A 112 -3.37 -5.86 -10.86
C LEU A 112 -2.89 -7.17 -11.49
N ASP A 113 -3.81 -7.83 -12.22
CA ASP A 113 -3.63 -9.21 -12.66
C ASP A 113 -4.54 -9.56 -13.83
N THR A 114 -4.52 -10.82 -14.28
CA THR A 114 -5.60 -11.40 -15.09
C THR A 114 -6.76 -11.85 -14.19
N ALA A 115 -7.98 -11.83 -14.70
CA ALA A 115 -9.14 -12.24 -13.92
C ALA A 115 -9.05 -13.70 -13.44
N ASP A 116 -8.53 -14.60 -14.27
CA ASP A 116 -8.39 -16.02 -13.95
C ASP A 116 -7.39 -16.25 -12.79
N GLU A 117 -6.24 -15.57 -12.81
CA GLU A 117 -5.21 -15.67 -11.77
C GLU A 117 -5.69 -15.04 -10.46
N ALA A 118 -6.34 -13.86 -10.53
CA ALA A 118 -6.91 -13.20 -9.37
C ALA A 118 -8.01 -14.07 -8.72
N GLN A 119 -8.90 -14.67 -9.51
CA GLN A 119 -9.94 -15.58 -8.99
C GLN A 119 -9.34 -16.86 -8.42
N ALA A 120 -8.29 -17.42 -9.05
CA ALA A 120 -7.58 -18.59 -8.53
C ALA A 120 -6.97 -18.30 -7.16
N PHE A 121 -6.34 -17.14 -7.02
CA PHE A 121 -5.79 -16.67 -5.76
C PHE A 121 -6.86 -16.53 -4.66
N LEU A 122 -8.00 -15.91 -4.97
CA LEU A 122 -9.09 -15.71 -3.99
C LEU A 122 -9.79 -17.03 -3.57
N ARG A 123 -9.68 -18.10 -4.36
CA ARG A 123 -10.11 -19.43 -3.92
C ARG A 123 -9.22 -20.01 -2.81
N GLU A 124 -7.93 -19.64 -2.80
CA GLU A 124 -6.97 -20.06 -1.76
C GLU A 124 -6.95 -19.13 -0.56
N VAL A 125 -7.14 -17.83 -0.80
CA VAL A 125 -7.15 -16.77 0.22
C VAL A 125 -8.46 -15.98 0.10
N PRO A 126 -9.57 -16.54 0.59
CA PRO A 126 -10.88 -15.88 0.47
C PRO A 126 -10.95 -14.61 1.30
N VAL A 127 -11.64 -13.60 0.76
CA VAL A 127 -11.96 -12.34 1.42
C VAL A 127 -13.42 -12.01 1.26
N SER A 128 -13.99 -11.24 2.20
CA SER A 128 -15.39 -10.81 2.18
C SER A 128 -15.60 -9.41 1.61
N PHE A 129 -14.52 -8.62 1.45
CA PHE A 129 -14.61 -7.29 0.88
C PHE A 129 -14.66 -7.31 -0.65
N GLU A 130 -15.12 -6.22 -1.20
CA GLU A 130 -15.31 -6.00 -2.65
C GLU A 130 -13.97 -6.08 -3.41
N THR A 131 -13.92 -6.86 -4.48
CA THR A 131 -12.72 -7.02 -5.31
C THR A 131 -12.96 -6.57 -6.74
N LEU A 132 -12.02 -5.77 -7.24
CA LEU A 132 -11.99 -5.17 -8.56
C LEU A 132 -10.80 -5.71 -9.34
N ILE A 133 -10.79 -5.51 -10.63
CA ILE A 133 -9.72 -5.97 -11.52
C ILE A 133 -9.26 -4.85 -12.44
N GLU A 134 -7.95 -4.77 -12.64
CA GLU A 134 -7.33 -3.87 -13.61
C GLU A 134 -6.08 -4.54 -14.19
N ALA A 135 -5.82 -4.34 -15.48
CA ALA A 135 -4.59 -4.79 -16.09
C ALA A 135 -3.40 -4.00 -15.53
N PRO A 136 -2.32 -4.66 -15.06
CA PRO A 136 -1.13 -3.96 -14.58
C PRO A 136 -0.47 -3.18 -15.72
N GLY A 137 0.02 -1.99 -15.41
CA GLY A 137 0.70 -1.18 -16.41
C GLY A 137 1.20 0.16 -15.88
N PRO A 138 1.96 0.89 -16.70
CA PRO A 138 2.53 2.17 -16.27
C PRO A 138 1.49 3.26 -16.01
N GLY A 139 0.24 3.05 -16.43
CA GLY A 139 -0.89 3.97 -16.26
C GLY A 139 -2.05 3.38 -15.49
N ASP A 140 -1.85 2.26 -14.76
CA ASP A 140 -2.90 1.71 -13.90
C ASP A 140 -3.27 2.68 -12.77
N SER A 141 -4.44 2.46 -12.18
CA SER A 141 -5.00 3.38 -11.18
C SER A 141 -4.13 3.53 -9.94
N SER A 142 -3.30 2.54 -9.59
CA SER A 142 -2.36 2.65 -8.47
C SER A 142 -1.31 3.75 -8.71
N VAL A 143 -0.85 3.90 -9.95
CA VAL A 143 0.10 4.94 -10.35
C VAL A 143 -0.52 6.33 -10.23
N ALA A 144 -1.79 6.47 -10.62
CA ALA A 144 -2.53 7.72 -10.42
C ALA A 144 -2.67 8.07 -8.93
N LEU A 145 -2.76 7.09 -8.04
CA LEU A 145 -2.80 7.28 -6.59
C LEU A 145 -1.41 7.37 -5.94
N GLY A 146 -0.32 7.38 -6.71
CA GLY A 146 1.04 7.62 -6.22
C GLY A 146 1.94 6.39 -6.17
N ASN A 147 1.53 5.22 -6.67
CA ASN A 147 2.40 4.02 -6.75
C ASN A 147 3.45 4.16 -7.86
N ARG A 148 4.26 5.19 -7.80
CA ARG A 148 5.29 5.49 -8.81
C ARG A 148 6.48 4.50 -8.81
N ARG A 149 6.51 3.58 -7.84
CA ARG A 149 7.57 2.56 -7.70
C ARG A 149 7.12 1.19 -8.17
N ASN A 150 5.84 1.04 -8.56
CA ASN A 150 5.23 -0.25 -8.93
C ASN A 150 5.47 -1.34 -7.87
N ILE A 151 5.37 -0.97 -6.58
CA ILE A 151 5.52 -1.89 -5.45
C ILE A 151 4.14 -2.34 -5.00
N LEU A 152 3.99 -3.65 -4.75
CA LEU A 152 2.81 -4.26 -4.15
C LEU A 152 3.17 -4.95 -2.83
N PRO A 153 2.25 -4.96 -1.85
CA PRO A 153 0.97 -4.26 -1.86
C PRO A 153 1.13 -2.75 -1.78
N PHE A 154 0.17 -2.03 -2.34
CA PHE A 154 0.08 -0.59 -2.23
C PHE A 154 -1.31 -0.21 -1.74
N THR A 155 -1.40 0.65 -0.73
CA THR A 155 -2.67 1.02 -0.12
C THR A 155 -2.87 2.52 -0.17
N ALA A 156 -4.07 2.95 -0.57
CA ALA A 156 -4.52 4.33 -0.56
C ALA A 156 -5.74 4.50 0.35
N LEU A 157 -5.73 5.50 1.20
CA LEU A 157 -6.88 5.91 2.02
C LEU A 157 -7.53 7.12 1.37
N VAL A 158 -8.83 7.03 1.11
CA VAL A 158 -9.66 8.07 0.51
C VAL A 158 -10.77 8.45 1.50
N ASP A 159 -11.00 9.74 1.69
CA ASP A 159 -12.03 10.24 2.60
C ASP A 159 -13.45 10.15 2.03
N GLY A 160 -14.44 10.61 2.81
CA GLY A 160 -15.85 10.63 2.42
C GLY A 160 -16.18 11.60 1.28
N GLU A 161 -15.34 12.58 1.02
CA GLU A 161 -15.47 13.54 -0.08
C GLU A 161 -14.79 13.06 -1.36
N GLY A 162 -14.11 11.91 -1.34
CA GLY A 162 -13.38 11.34 -2.47
C GLY A 162 -12.00 11.95 -2.68
N ARG A 163 -11.35 12.45 -1.61
CA ARG A 163 -9.99 12.99 -1.65
C ARG A 163 -9.00 11.95 -1.14
N LEU A 164 -7.85 11.89 -1.77
CA LEU A 164 -6.74 11.07 -1.27
C LEU A 164 -6.26 11.62 0.07
N VAL A 165 -6.27 10.80 1.11
CA VAL A 165 -5.77 11.17 2.44
C VAL A 165 -4.28 10.87 2.54
N LYS A 166 -3.90 9.62 2.27
CA LYS A 166 -2.51 9.14 2.33
C LYS A 166 -2.35 7.81 1.64
N THR A 167 -1.10 7.42 1.42
CA THR A 167 -0.74 6.15 0.79
C THR A 167 0.32 5.40 1.58
N ARG A 168 0.46 4.09 1.32
CA ARG A 168 1.47 3.25 1.94
C ARG A 168 1.97 2.20 0.95
N TYR A 169 3.27 1.98 0.94
CA TYR A 169 3.93 0.83 0.31
C TYR A 169 4.14 -0.30 1.32
N GLY A 170 3.97 -1.52 0.86
CA GLY A 170 4.24 -2.74 1.64
C GLY A 170 3.10 -3.17 2.56
N GLU A 171 3.20 -4.41 3.03
CA GLU A 171 2.19 -5.09 3.85
C GLU A 171 2.01 -4.44 5.23
N PHE A 172 0.80 -4.51 5.76
CA PHE A 172 0.56 -4.27 7.18
C PHE A 172 0.91 -5.54 7.96
N PRO A 173 1.75 -5.45 9.00
CA PRO A 173 2.16 -6.64 9.76
C PRO A 173 1.06 -7.18 10.68
N SER A 174 0.07 -6.37 11.03
CA SER A 174 -1.05 -6.76 11.89
C SER A 174 -2.26 -5.84 11.71
N LEU A 175 -3.42 -6.28 12.20
CA LEU A 175 -4.64 -5.48 12.25
C LEU A 175 -4.48 -4.21 13.10
N GLU A 176 -3.72 -4.30 14.21
CA GLU A 176 -3.39 -3.12 15.03
C GLU A 176 -2.62 -2.07 14.23
N ALA A 177 -1.59 -2.51 13.47
CA ALA A 177 -0.78 -1.61 12.65
C ALA A 177 -1.63 -0.93 11.54
N LEU A 178 -2.57 -1.66 10.94
CA LEU A 178 -3.52 -1.09 9.98
C LEU A 178 -4.46 -0.08 10.66
N ASN A 179 -5.04 -0.43 11.80
CA ASN A 179 -5.90 0.45 12.58
C ASN A 179 -5.18 1.73 13.04
N GLU A 180 -3.92 1.61 13.48
CA GLU A 180 -3.08 2.75 13.85
C GLU A 180 -2.79 3.64 12.64
N TRP A 181 -2.39 3.04 11.51
CA TRP A 181 -2.12 3.79 10.29
C TRP A 181 -3.35 4.53 9.80
N VAL A 182 -4.53 3.93 9.80
CA VAL A 182 -5.77 4.60 9.38
C VAL A 182 -6.07 5.83 10.25
N ARG A 183 -5.84 5.73 11.56
CA ARG A 183 -6.10 6.83 12.52
C ARG A 183 -5.01 7.90 12.57
N SER A 184 -3.78 7.59 12.14
CA SER A 184 -2.70 8.57 12.14
C SER A 184 -2.97 9.71 11.16
N PRO A 185 -2.48 10.93 11.41
CA PRO A 185 -2.57 12.04 10.45
C PRO A 185 -1.95 11.67 9.10
N ALA A 186 -2.34 12.35 8.04
CA ALA A 186 -1.60 12.36 6.77
C ALA A 186 -0.22 13.01 7.02
N GLU A 187 0.84 12.33 6.61
CA GLU A 187 2.22 12.87 6.66
C GLU A 187 2.51 13.72 5.42
#